data_af64c90f31923c8d4a11ba3175344260
#
_entry.id   af64c90f31923c8d4a11ba3175344260
#
_cell.length_a   1.000
_cell.length_b   1.000
_cell.length_c   1.000
_cell.angle_alpha   90.00
_cell.angle_beta   90.00
_cell.angle_gamma   90.00
#
_symmetry.space_group_name_H-M   'P 1'
#
loop_
_entity.id
_entity.type
_entity.pdbx_description
1 polymer ?
#
loop_
_entity_poly.entity_id
_entity_poly.type
_entity_poly.pdbx_seq_one_letter_code
_entity_poly.pdbx_strand_id
1 'polypeptide(L)'
;VIELDDRLGTARVHARDWARDLRGTALELDRDPDTVYRCLDNPAVRHLSRMLIPERWLPDRTLIGGYRFDGMTAMERVVFAEEIAAGDAGMLLASPGASLSGVLIDLLADQEQKEWFYGRLLAAPTWTFFALTEPDHGSDAGAMGTALDPDGEGGLLLRGAKRYIGNGARAQVGVVFARDRPGPLGATAVLVDTGAPGFKAEPIPTIGLRGAQLSAITLDGVPVPAARVLGRHLSPTRRGVWSGVQMFNRLRPGVAAIALGIARSAHDYVAEQRSSLSKAERLRWERTGRRIDGVRQLIWQAAAIVDAQPANGHLASAAKARAARLAEEVTLEALEYFGPGARLTQPMLDKLIRDARGVEFMEGTGNIQRLNTFQGLVQGKIGRD
;
A
#
# COMPACT_ATOMS: atom_id res chain seq x y z
N VAL A 1 -17.29 -18.42 5.77
CA VAL A 1 -17.01 -17.87 4.43
C VAL A 1 -17.69 -16.51 4.36
N ILE A 2 -16.93 -15.47 3.97
CA ILE A 2 -17.49 -14.12 3.71
C ILE A 2 -17.94 -14.08 2.26
N GLU A 3 -19.17 -13.63 2.04
CA GLU A 3 -19.71 -13.30 0.73
C GLU A 3 -19.75 -11.77 0.58
N LEU A 4 -19.44 -11.29 -0.62
CA LEU A 4 -19.55 -9.87 -0.91
C LEU A 4 -21.02 -9.52 -1.16
N ASP A 5 -21.46 -8.40 -0.60
CA ASP A 5 -22.74 -7.81 -0.96
C ASP A 5 -22.77 -7.31 -2.42
N ASP A 6 -23.93 -6.93 -2.92
CA ASP A 6 -24.10 -6.45 -4.30
C ASP A 6 -23.21 -5.25 -4.61
N ARG A 7 -22.98 -4.38 -3.66
CA ARG A 7 -22.14 -3.19 -3.78
C ARG A 7 -20.67 -3.57 -4.00
N LEU A 8 -20.11 -4.41 -3.13
CA LEU A 8 -18.72 -4.88 -3.25
C LEU A 8 -18.54 -5.85 -4.42
N GLY A 9 -19.56 -6.65 -4.74
CA GLY A 9 -19.60 -7.48 -5.93
C GLY A 9 -19.49 -6.63 -7.21
N THR A 10 -20.22 -5.53 -7.29
CA THR A 10 -20.16 -4.56 -8.39
C THR A 10 -18.76 -3.92 -8.48
N ALA A 11 -18.19 -3.49 -7.35
CA ALA A 11 -16.82 -2.96 -7.31
C ALA A 11 -15.82 -3.95 -7.91
N ARG A 12 -15.93 -5.23 -7.52
CA ARG A 12 -15.05 -6.30 -8.00
C ARG A 12 -15.13 -6.50 -9.51
N VAL A 13 -16.33 -6.48 -10.09
CA VAL A 13 -16.51 -6.63 -11.54
C VAL A 13 -15.85 -5.49 -12.29
N HIS A 14 -16.14 -4.24 -11.91
CA HIS A 14 -15.55 -3.06 -12.56
C HIS A 14 -14.03 -3.00 -12.41
N ALA A 15 -13.50 -3.27 -11.21
CA ALA A 15 -12.06 -3.30 -10.98
C ALA A 15 -11.35 -4.37 -11.84
N ARG A 16 -11.98 -5.52 -12.04
CA ARG A 16 -11.47 -6.57 -12.93
C ARG A 16 -11.42 -6.15 -14.39
N ASP A 17 -12.43 -5.43 -14.85
CA ASP A 17 -12.45 -4.91 -16.23
C ASP A 17 -11.32 -3.88 -16.43
N TRP A 18 -11.15 -2.95 -15.50
CA TRP A 18 -10.04 -1.99 -15.50
C TRP A 18 -8.66 -2.66 -15.46
N ALA A 19 -8.54 -3.75 -14.71
CA ALA A 19 -7.30 -4.51 -14.57
C ALA A 19 -6.82 -5.12 -15.89
N ARG A 20 -7.73 -5.50 -16.80
CA ARG A 20 -7.37 -5.99 -18.14
C ARG A 20 -6.64 -4.92 -18.94
N ASP A 21 -7.11 -3.67 -18.90
CA ASP A 21 -6.46 -2.56 -19.59
C ASP A 21 -5.08 -2.27 -19.01
N LEU A 22 -4.94 -2.33 -17.68
CA LEU A 22 -3.67 -2.11 -16.99
C LEU A 22 -2.62 -3.17 -17.34
N ARG A 23 -3.03 -4.42 -17.55
CA ARG A 23 -2.10 -5.50 -17.95
C ARG A 23 -1.39 -5.18 -19.25
N GLY A 24 -2.03 -4.47 -20.19
CA GLY A 24 -1.44 -4.03 -21.44
C GLY A 24 -0.23 -3.11 -21.28
N THR A 25 -0.19 -2.31 -20.21
CA THR A 25 0.89 -1.33 -19.94
C THR A 25 1.89 -1.82 -18.89
N ALA A 26 1.66 -2.98 -18.26
CA ALA A 26 2.44 -3.45 -17.12
C ALA A 26 3.95 -3.61 -17.39
N LEU A 27 4.33 -4.17 -18.55
CA LEU A 27 5.73 -4.33 -18.93
C LEU A 27 6.39 -3.01 -19.33
N GLU A 28 5.63 -2.07 -19.82
CA GLU A 28 6.11 -0.73 -20.14
C GLU A 28 6.41 0.04 -18.85
N LEU A 29 5.47 0.03 -17.90
CA LEU A 29 5.66 0.64 -16.57
C LEU A 29 6.83 0.02 -15.80
N ASP A 30 7.06 -1.29 -15.93
CA ASP A 30 8.21 -1.97 -15.30
C ASP A 30 9.55 -1.49 -15.87
N ARG A 31 9.61 -1.08 -17.15
CA ARG A 31 10.81 -0.52 -17.79
C ARG A 31 10.97 0.97 -17.53
N ASP A 32 9.86 1.70 -17.58
CA ASP A 32 9.80 3.15 -17.44
C ASP A 32 8.68 3.54 -16.46
N PRO A 33 9.02 3.86 -15.20
CA PRO A 33 8.05 4.28 -14.19
C PRO A 33 7.23 5.52 -14.57
N ASP A 34 7.69 6.34 -15.53
CA ASP A 34 6.99 7.53 -15.98
C ASP A 34 5.83 7.20 -16.94
N THR A 35 5.69 5.94 -17.35
CA THR A 35 4.50 5.43 -18.06
C THR A 35 3.20 5.79 -17.33
N VAL A 36 3.21 5.91 -16.00
CA VAL A 36 2.03 6.28 -15.21
C VAL A 36 1.41 7.61 -15.66
N TYR A 37 2.21 8.58 -16.11
CA TYR A 37 1.71 9.88 -16.58
C TYR A 37 0.80 9.76 -17.82
N ARG A 38 1.00 8.75 -18.65
CA ARG A 38 0.16 8.47 -19.82
C ARG A 38 -1.10 7.68 -19.46
N CYS A 39 -1.17 7.13 -18.26
CA CYS A 39 -2.28 6.31 -17.76
C CYS A 39 -3.26 7.06 -16.86
N LEU A 40 -3.10 8.38 -16.67
CA LEU A 40 -3.93 9.17 -15.75
C LEU A 40 -5.43 9.13 -16.10
N ASP A 41 -5.76 8.96 -17.35
CA ASP A 41 -7.16 8.84 -17.82
C ASP A 41 -7.74 7.43 -17.70
N ASN A 42 -6.91 6.42 -17.38
CA ASN A 42 -7.41 5.06 -17.16
C ASN A 42 -8.38 5.04 -15.97
N PRO A 43 -9.55 4.38 -16.07
CA PRO A 43 -10.55 4.35 -15.00
C PRO A 43 -10.01 3.84 -13.65
N ALA A 44 -9.10 2.86 -13.65
CA ALA A 44 -8.46 2.38 -12.42
C ALA A 44 -7.60 3.47 -11.77
N VAL A 45 -6.76 4.16 -12.54
CA VAL A 45 -5.88 5.23 -12.06
C VAL A 45 -6.70 6.41 -11.54
N ARG A 46 -7.76 6.79 -12.27
CA ARG A 46 -8.71 7.82 -11.81
C ARG A 46 -9.39 7.44 -10.51
N HIS A 47 -9.80 6.17 -10.36
CA HIS A 47 -10.39 5.70 -9.11
C HIS A 47 -9.36 5.73 -7.96
N LEU A 48 -8.16 5.19 -8.18
CA LEU A 48 -7.09 5.16 -7.19
C LEU A 48 -6.69 6.57 -6.74
N SER A 49 -6.64 7.55 -7.66
CA SER A 49 -6.32 8.93 -7.33
C SER A 49 -7.32 9.60 -6.38
N ARG A 50 -8.53 9.06 -6.30
CA ARG A 50 -9.62 9.58 -5.47
C ARG A 50 -9.94 8.70 -4.25
N MET A 51 -9.32 7.52 -4.14
CA MET A 51 -9.43 6.69 -2.94
C MET A 51 -8.79 7.37 -1.73
N LEU A 52 -9.28 7.04 -0.53
CA LEU A 52 -8.84 7.60 0.75
C LEU A 52 -9.03 9.13 0.86
N ILE A 53 -9.94 9.68 0.05
CA ILE A 53 -10.51 11.01 0.22
C ILE A 53 -11.93 10.82 0.76
N PRO A 54 -12.23 11.19 2.02
CA PRO A 54 -13.57 11.01 2.59
C PRO A 54 -14.66 11.70 1.76
N GLU A 55 -15.88 11.14 1.77
CA GLU A 55 -17.01 11.62 0.96
C GLU A 55 -17.30 13.12 1.15
N ARG A 56 -17.16 13.64 2.37
CA ARG A 56 -17.38 15.07 2.66
C ARG A 56 -16.48 16.03 1.86
N TRP A 57 -15.31 15.56 1.40
CA TRP A 57 -14.38 16.35 0.58
C TRP A 57 -14.62 16.17 -0.92
N LEU A 58 -15.30 15.10 -1.30
CA LEU A 58 -15.62 14.79 -2.70
C LEU A 58 -17.07 14.31 -2.83
N PRO A 59 -18.06 15.19 -2.59
CA PRO A 59 -19.48 14.83 -2.61
C PRO A 59 -19.95 14.37 -4.01
N ASP A 60 -19.35 14.91 -5.08
CA ASP A 60 -19.66 14.58 -6.47
C ASP A 60 -18.82 13.43 -7.02
N ARG A 61 -18.44 12.48 -6.17
CA ARG A 61 -17.70 11.30 -6.56
C ARG A 61 -18.42 10.51 -7.64
N THR A 62 -17.68 10.15 -8.70
CA THR A 62 -18.22 9.31 -9.79
C THR A 62 -18.70 7.98 -9.23
N LEU A 63 -19.93 7.60 -9.59
CA LEU A 63 -20.50 6.31 -9.22
C LEU A 63 -19.90 5.18 -10.07
N ILE A 64 -19.70 4.03 -9.43
CA ILE A 64 -19.29 2.79 -10.09
C ILE A 64 -20.45 1.82 -9.95
N GLY A 65 -21.13 1.50 -11.06
CA GLY A 65 -22.33 0.65 -11.05
C GLY A 65 -23.44 1.15 -10.13
N GLY A 66 -23.58 2.47 -9.97
CA GLY A 66 -24.58 3.09 -9.10
C GLY A 66 -24.15 3.29 -7.65
N TYR A 67 -22.96 2.85 -7.23
CA TYR A 67 -22.45 2.95 -5.86
C TYR A 67 -21.29 3.92 -5.74
N ARG A 68 -21.12 4.47 -4.52
CA ARG A 68 -19.94 5.27 -4.13
C ARG A 68 -18.92 4.41 -3.42
N PHE A 69 -17.63 4.67 -3.73
CA PHE A 69 -16.50 4.00 -3.09
C PHE A 69 -15.42 5.04 -2.78
N ASP A 70 -15.15 5.28 -1.52
CA ASP A 70 -14.11 6.21 -1.08
C ASP A 70 -12.84 5.52 -0.57
N GLY A 71 -12.88 4.21 -0.42
CA GLY A 71 -11.75 3.42 0.06
C GLY A 71 -11.49 3.58 1.56
N MET A 72 -12.40 4.19 2.32
CA MET A 72 -12.20 4.39 3.75
C MET A 72 -12.31 3.09 4.55
N THR A 73 -13.09 2.11 4.08
CA THR A 73 -13.14 0.78 4.68
C THR A 73 -12.04 -0.14 4.16
N ALA A 74 -11.55 -1.04 5.00
CA ALA A 74 -10.57 -2.06 4.60
C ALA A 74 -11.16 -3.02 3.56
N MET A 75 -12.46 -3.37 3.68
CA MET A 75 -13.15 -4.22 2.71
C MET A 75 -13.17 -3.61 1.31
N GLU A 76 -13.48 -2.32 1.13
CA GLU A 76 -13.37 -1.68 -0.17
C GLU A 76 -11.95 -1.76 -0.72
N ARG A 77 -10.97 -1.41 0.10
CA ARG A 77 -9.55 -1.44 -0.34
C ARG A 77 -9.10 -2.81 -0.78
N VAL A 78 -9.44 -3.89 -0.06
CA VAL A 78 -8.99 -5.23 -0.45
C VAL A 78 -9.62 -5.71 -1.74
N VAL A 79 -10.89 -5.36 -2.00
CA VAL A 79 -11.59 -5.72 -3.24
C VAL A 79 -10.92 -5.04 -4.44
N PHE A 80 -10.72 -3.72 -4.38
CA PHE A 80 -10.04 -2.99 -5.46
C PHE A 80 -8.58 -3.40 -5.62
N ALA A 81 -7.85 -3.54 -4.50
CA ALA A 81 -6.42 -3.84 -4.54
C ALA A 81 -6.13 -5.22 -5.15
N GLU A 82 -6.92 -6.26 -4.83
CA GLU A 82 -6.74 -7.58 -5.41
C GLU A 82 -6.96 -7.56 -6.93
N GLU A 83 -8.07 -6.97 -7.39
CA GLU A 83 -8.41 -6.98 -8.81
C GLU A 83 -7.42 -6.11 -9.62
N ILE A 84 -7.12 -4.90 -9.15
CA ILE A 84 -6.19 -4.00 -9.85
C ILE A 84 -4.76 -4.56 -9.84
N ALA A 85 -4.29 -5.13 -8.73
CA ALA A 85 -2.97 -5.75 -8.67
C ALA A 85 -2.85 -7.02 -9.53
N ALA A 86 -3.96 -7.71 -9.82
CA ALA A 86 -3.96 -8.80 -10.80
C ALA A 86 -3.76 -8.29 -12.24
N GLY A 87 -4.15 -7.06 -12.54
CA GLY A 87 -3.74 -6.38 -13.77
C GLY A 87 -2.30 -5.93 -13.72
N ASP A 88 -1.98 -5.02 -12.81
CA ASP A 88 -0.61 -4.58 -12.51
C ASP A 88 -0.48 -3.96 -11.10
N ALA A 89 0.24 -4.65 -10.21
CA ALA A 89 0.57 -4.14 -8.89
C ALA A 89 1.48 -2.88 -8.95
N GLY A 90 2.32 -2.79 -9.97
CA GLY A 90 3.16 -1.62 -10.22
C GLY A 90 2.32 -0.36 -10.47
N MET A 91 1.28 -0.44 -11.32
CA MET A 91 0.39 0.68 -11.60
C MET A 91 -0.44 1.09 -10.38
N LEU A 92 -0.94 0.12 -9.60
CA LEU A 92 -1.64 0.41 -8.36
C LEU A 92 -0.78 1.29 -7.43
N LEU A 93 0.50 0.94 -7.27
CA LEU A 93 1.42 1.67 -6.40
C LEU A 93 1.96 2.97 -7.02
N ALA A 94 2.02 3.04 -8.36
CA ALA A 94 2.46 4.22 -9.10
C ALA A 94 1.39 5.32 -9.18
N SER A 95 0.12 4.97 -8.99
CA SER A 95 -1.01 5.90 -9.15
C SER A 95 -0.94 7.09 -8.19
N PRO A 96 -1.33 8.31 -8.64
CA PRO A 96 -1.45 9.46 -7.76
C PRO A 96 -2.57 9.26 -6.73
N GLY A 97 -2.62 10.08 -5.69
CA GLY A 97 -3.69 10.12 -4.70
C GLY A 97 -3.21 10.14 -3.27
N ALA A 98 -4.14 10.01 -2.33
CA ALA A 98 -3.89 10.14 -0.90
C ALA A 98 -2.99 9.03 -0.32
N SER A 99 -2.98 7.83 -0.91
CA SER A 99 -2.13 6.70 -0.51
C SER A 99 -2.18 6.44 1.02
N LEU A 100 -1.09 5.92 1.60
CA LEU A 100 -0.97 5.69 3.04
C LEU A 100 -1.12 6.99 3.84
N SER A 101 -0.68 8.12 3.28
CA SER A 101 -0.79 9.43 3.91
C SER A 101 -2.25 9.80 4.20
N GLY A 102 -3.19 9.45 3.30
CA GLY A 102 -4.61 9.75 3.49
C GLY A 102 -5.20 9.14 4.75
N VAL A 103 -4.85 7.89 5.07
CA VAL A 103 -5.30 7.23 6.32
C VAL A 103 -4.75 7.95 7.55
N LEU A 104 -3.47 8.37 7.50
CA LEU A 104 -2.87 9.09 8.62
C LEU A 104 -3.45 10.50 8.78
N ILE A 105 -3.72 11.20 7.67
CA ILE A 105 -4.38 12.51 7.65
C ILE A 105 -5.79 12.39 8.25
N ASP A 106 -6.56 11.36 7.88
CA ASP A 106 -7.88 11.17 8.48
C ASP A 106 -7.82 10.98 9.99
N LEU A 107 -6.81 10.24 10.48
CA LEU A 107 -6.62 9.93 11.91
C LEU A 107 -6.07 11.09 12.74
N LEU A 108 -5.15 11.88 12.20
CA LEU A 108 -4.32 12.81 12.97
C LEU A 108 -4.51 14.28 12.61
N ALA A 109 -4.93 14.60 11.39
CA ALA A 109 -4.99 15.97 10.95
C ALA A 109 -6.21 16.71 11.53
N ASP A 110 -6.02 17.98 11.86
CA ASP A 110 -7.11 18.91 12.14
C ASP A 110 -7.81 19.34 10.83
N GLN A 111 -8.84 20.19 10.97
CA GLN A 111 -9.65 20.59 9.83
C GLN A 111 -8.85 21.38 8.78
N GLU A 112 -8.01 22.31 9.21
CA GLU A 112 -7.17 23.12 8.31
C GLU A 112 -6.14 22.27 7.54
N GLN A 113 -5.52 21.32 8.24
CA GLN A 113 -4.58 20.37 7.62
C GLN A 113 -5.28 19.47 6.60
N LYS A 114 -6.51 19.02 6.88
CA LYS A 114 -7.33 18.22 5.95
C LYS A 114 -7.73 19.04 4.72
N GLU A 115 -8.17 20.28 4.91
CA GLU A 115 -8.48 21.21 3.80
C GLU A 115 -7.29 21.43 2.89
N TRP A 116 -6.13 21.68 3.48
CA TRP A 116 -4.91 21.87 2.72
C TRP A 116 -4.48 20.62 1.95
N PHE A 117 -4.54 19.45 2.57
CA PHE A 117 -4.11 18.19 1.96
C PHE A 117 -5.06 17.74 0.86
N TYR A 118 -6.36 17.64 1.17
CA TYR A 118 -7.35 17.18 0.19
C TYR A 118 -7.58 18.20 -0.92
N GLY A 119 -7.49 19.49 -0.63
CA GLY A 119 -7.57 20.55 -1.64
C GLY A 119 -6.53 20.39 -2.75
N ARG A 120 -5.28 20.02 -2.40
CA ARG A 120 -4.24 19.71 -3.41
C ARG A 120 -4.56 18.51 -4.26
N LEU A 121 -5.03 17.42 -3.65
CA LEU A 121 -5.39 16.19 -4.36
C LEU A 121 -6.58 16.37 -5.32
N LEU A 122 -7.48 17.30 -5.00
CA LEU A 122 -8.64 17.60 -5.83
C LEU A 122 -8.34 18.59 -6.95
N ALA A 123 -7.35 19.43 -6.78
CA ALA A 123 -6.95 20.45 -7.77
C ALA A 123 -6.24 19.83 -9.00
N ALA A 124 -5.42 18.81 -8.82
CA ALA A 124 -4.67 18.13 -9.89
C ALA A 124 -4.25 16.72 -9.47
N PRO A 125 -3.87 15.85 -10.43
CA PRO A 125 -3.21 14.58 -10.12
C PRO A 125 -1.97 14.83 -9.25
N THR A 126 -2.04 14.43 -7.97
CA THR A 126 -1.02 14.71 -6.98
C THR A 126 -0.53 13.40 -6.38
N TRP A 127 0.77 13.16 -6.47
CA TRP A 127 1.40 12.04 -5.78
C TRP A 127 1.71 12.43 -4.35
N THR A 128 1.49 11.48 -3.46
CA THR A 128 1.85 11.62 -2.05
C THR A 128 2.86 10.57 -1.65
N PHE A 129 3.63 10.86 -0.62
CA PHE A 129 4.55 9.90 -0.02
C PHE A 129 4.30 9.74 1.48
N PHE A 130 4.71 8.59 2.02
CA PHE A 130 4.67 8.27 3.44
C PHE A 130 6.06 7.82 3.87
N ALA A 131 6.76 8.63 4.67
CA ALA A 131 8.15 8.45 4.99
C ALA A 131 8.37 8.13 6.49
N LEU A 132 8.41 6.84 6.81
CA LEU A 132 8.70 6.31 8.13
C LEU A 132 10.09 5.68 8.17
N THR A 133 10.37 4.74 7.26
CA THR A 133 11.59 3.92 7.21
C THR A 133 12.83 4.75 6.96
N GLU A 134 13.90 4.47 7.69
CA GLU A 134 15.23 5.08 7.56
C GLU A 134 16.26 4.09 7.02
N PRO A 135 17.44 4.55 6.55
CA PRO A 135 18.49 3.65 6.09
C PRO A 135 18.84 2.54 7.10
N ASP A 136 18.91 2.90 8.39
CA ASP A 136 19.35 2.01 9.47
C ASP A 136 18.19 1.49 10.33
N HIS A 137 16.98 2.05 10.21
CA HIS A 137 15.81 1.73 11.04
C HIS A 137 14.57 1.43 10.18
N GLY A 138 14.17 0.17 10.13
CA GLY A 138 12.98 -0.29 9.43
C GLY A 138 11.94 -0.89 10.39
N SER A 139 12.15 -2.15 10.79
CA SER A 139 11.24 -2.83 11.72
C SER A 139 11.25 -2.23 13.13
N ASP A 140 12.32 -1.58 13.50
CA ASP A 140 12.53 -0.84 14.74
C ASP A 140 12.27 0.68 14.58
N ALA A 141 11.25 1.04 13.84
CA ALA A 141 10.88 2.44 13.54
C ALA A 141 10.81 3.34 14.80
N GLY A 142 10.65 2.74 15.99
CA GLY A 142 10.76 3.42 17.26
C GLY A 142 12.15 4.01 17.56
N ALA A 143 13.21 3.56 16.89
CA ALA A 143 14.57 4.05 17.04
C ALA A 143 14.98 5.11 15.99
N MET A 144 14.02 5.61 15.18
CA MET A 144 14.29 6.58 14.12
C MET A 144 15.17 7.75 14.59
N GLY A 145 16.09 8.17 13.72
CA GLY A 145 17.02 9.27 13.96
C GLY A 145 16.59 10.61 13.34
N THR A 146 15.60 10.62 12.41
CA THR A 146 15.09 11.88 11.84
C THR A 146 14.54 12.78 12.95
N ALA A 147 15.02 14.02 13.03
CA ALA A 147 14.69 14.97 14.07
C ALA A 147 13.84 16.13 13.54
N LEU A 148 13.00 16.67 14.41
CA LEU A 148 12.23 17.89 14.21
C LEU A 148 12.62 18.88 15.33
N ASP A 149 13.53 19.79 15.01
CA ASP A 149 14.14 20.69 15.97
C ASP A 149 13.57 22.11 15.84
N PRO A 150 13.52 22.92 16.91
CA PRO A 150 13.24 24.35 16.81
C PRO A 150 14.29 25.07 15.95
N ASP A 151 13.86 26.05 15.12
CA ASP A 151 14.77 26.90 14.34
C ASP A 151 15.33 28.08 15.12
N GLY A 152 14.87 28.31 16.34
CA GLY A 152 15.23 29.45 17.19
C GLY A 152 14.40 30.71 16.94
N GLU A 153 13.57 30.75 15.88
CA GLU A 153 12.72 31.88 15.48
C GLU A 153 11.20 31.56 15.61
N GLY A 154 10.88 30.43 16.21
CA GLY A 154 9.50 29.97 16.44
C GLY A 154 8.99 29.00 15.37
N GLY A 155 9.80 28.62 14.38
CA GLY A 155 9.58 27.57 13.40
C GLY A 155 10.25 26.25 13.80
N LEU A 156 10.18 25.28 12.90
CA LEU A 156 10.76 23.95 13.07
C LEU A 156 11.58 23.58 11.83
N LEU A 157 12.66 22.83 12.05
CA LEU A 157 13.53 22.29 11.01
C LEU A 157 13.53 20.77 11.06
N LEU A 158 13.28 20.13 9.92
CA LEU A 158 13.31 18.69 9.77
C LEU A 158 14.67 18.25 9.22
N ARG A 159 15.36 17.33 9.93
CA ARG A 159 16.68 16.83 9.58
C ARG A 159 16.73 15.31 9.64
N GLY A 160 17.36 14.69 8.65
CA GLY A 160 17.55 13.23 8.64
C GLY A 160 17.47 12.64 7.25
N ALA A 161 17.22 11.32 7.17
CA ALA A 161 17.09 10.60 5.92
C ALA A 161 15.98 9.55 6.02
N LYS A 162 15.29 9.34 4.89
CA LYS A 162 14.29 8.29 4.73
C LYS A 162 14.62 7.42 3.53
N ARG A 163 14.24 6.14 3.56
CA ARG A 163 14.57 5.20 2.50
C ARG A 163 13.41 4.25 2.20
N TYR A 164 13.38 3.77 0.98
CA TYR A 164 12.32 2.90 0.45
C TYR A 164 10.94 3.57 0.44
N ILE A 165 10.90 4.85 0.11
CA ILE A 165 9.68 5.66 0.12
C ILE A 165 9.04 5.63 -1.25
N GLY A 166 7.86 5.00 -1.37
CA GLY A 166 7.11 4.95 -2.62
C GLY A 166 6.75 6.34 -3.12
N ASN A 167 6.96 6.55 -4.42
CA ASN A 167 6.71 7.82 -5.11
C ASN A 167 7.47 9.04 -4.55
N GLY A 168 8.43 8.88 -3.65
CA GLY A 168 9.10 9.99 -2.96
C GLY A 168 9.70 11.03 -3.89
N ALA A 169 10.29 10.61 -5.02
CA ALA A 169 10.92 11.50 -6.00
C ALA A 169 9.92 12.21 -6.92
N ARG A 170 8.69 11.69 -7.10
CA ARG A 170 7.66 12.31 -7.94
C ARG A 170 6.56 13.01 -7.15
N ALA A 171 6.51 12.82 -5.84
CA ALA A 171 5.46 13.39 -5.01
C ALA A 171 5.59 14.89 -4.81
N GLN A 172 4.46 15.56 -4.64
CA GLN A 172 4.37 16.98 -4.33
C GLN A 172 4.21 17.23 -2.84
N VAL A 173 3.65 16.28 -2.11
CA VAL A 173 3.37 16.39 -0.68
C VAL A 173 3.43 15.01 -0.02
N GLY A 174 3.76 14.97 1.26
CA GLY A 174 3.72 13.72 2.00
C GLY A 174 3.83 13.90 3.49
N VAL A 175 3.91 12.78 4.18
CA VAL A 175 4.07 12.73 5.63
C VAL A 175 5.44 12.16 5.96
N VAL A 176 6.17 12.86 6.83
CA VAL A 176 7.45 12.40 7.39
C VAL A 176 7.29 12.16 8.89
N PHE A 177 7.72 11.00 9.35
CA PHE A 177 7.86 10.73 10.78
C PHE A 177 9.22 11.20 11.27
N ALA A 178 9.22 11.89 12.41
CA ALA A 178 10.41 12.45 13.05
C ALA A 178 10.29 12.37 14.57
N ARG A 179 11.36 12.75 15.26
CA ARG A 179 11.39 12.93 16.71
C ARG A 179 11.42 14.40 17.07
N ASP A 180 10.50 14.84 17.91
CA ASP A 180 10.50 16.16 18.53
C ASP A 180 11.18 16.17 19.92
N ARG A 181 11.41 14.98 20.51
CA ARG A 181 12.09 14.78 21.81
C ARG A 181 12.53 13.32 21.99
N PRO A 182 13.43 13.04 22.93
CA PRO A 182 13.82 11.67 23.27
C PRO A 182 12.66 10.80 23.79
N GLY A 183 12.78 9.49 23.61
CA GLY A 183 11.87 8.49 24.16
C GLY A 183 10.68 8.14 23.26
N PRO A 184 9.87 7.14 23.66
CA PRO A 184 8.79 6.58 22.82
C PRO A 184 7.68 7.56 22.48
N LEU A 185 7.46 8.59 23.32
CA LEU A 185 6.44 9.61 23.12
C LEU A 185 6.91 10.79 22.25
N GLY A 186 8.18 10.78 21.82
CA GLY A 186 8.73 11.82 20.96
C GLY A 186 8.47 11.62 19.47
N ALA A 187 7.91 10.48 19.06
CA ALA A 187 7.56 10.26 17.65
C ALA A 187 6.39 11.16 17.25
N THR A 188 6.58 11.94 16.19
CA THR A 188 5.61 12.84 15.60
C THR A 188 5.57 12.68 14.09
N ALA A 189 4.51 13.15 13.45
CA ALA A 189 4.37 13.13 12.01
C ALA A 189 4.12 14.56 11.51
N VAL A 190 4.76 14.92 10.39
CA VAL A 190 4.65 16.25 9.81
C VAL A 190 4.25 16.18 8.34
N LEU A 191 3.42 17.11 7.90
CA LEU A 191 3.13 17.34 6.49
C LEU A 191 4.27 18.14 5.86
N VAL A 192 4.83 17.63 4.77
CA VAL A 192 5.96 18.23 4.05
C VAL A 192 5.58 18.46 2.60
N ASP A 193 5.86 19.68 2.12
CA ASP A 193 5.85 20.03 0.70
C ASP A 193 7.22 19.71 0.12
N THR A 194 7.28 18.99 -1.00
CA THR A 194 8.55 18.59 -1.60
C THR A 194 9.31 19.74 -2.26
N GLY A 195 8.63 20.86 -2.55
CA GLY A 195 9.26 22.09 -3.02
C GLY A 195 9.97 22.90 -1.92
N ALA A 196 9.90 22.46 -0.65
CA ALA A 196 10.56 23.16 0.45
C ALA A 196 12.10 23.08 0.34
N PRO A 197 12.83 24.16 0.70
CA PRO A 197 14.29 24.14 0.73
C PRO A 197 14.81 22.99 1.61
N GLY A 198 15.90 22.35 1.20
CA GLY A 198 16.51 21.25 1.94
C GLY A 198 15.84 19.88 1.75
N PHE A 199 14.70 19.79 1.06
CA PHE A 199 14.12 18.50 0.66
C PHE A 199 14.76 18.01 -0.64
N LYS A 200 15.29 16.79 -0.62
CA LYS A 200 15.81 16.11 -1.82
C LYS A 200 15.31 14.68 -1.82
N ALA A 201 14.86 14.20 -2.97
CA ALA A 201 14.42 12.81 -3.14
C ALA A 201 14.95 12.26 -4.47
N GLU A 202 15.52 11.06 -4.40
CA GLU A 202 16.12 10.37 -5.55
C GLU A 202 15.57 8.95 -5.66
N PRO A 203 15.19 8.49 -6.88
CA PRO A 203 14.78 7.11 -7.08
C PRO A 203 15.91 6.15 -6.75
N ILE A 204 15.58 5.01 -6.12
CA ILE A 204 16.51 3.90 -5.91
C ILE A 204 16.15 2.73 -6.83
N PRO A 205 17.13 2.05 -7.43
CA PRO A 205 16.88 0.87 -8.25
C PRO A 205 16.24 -0.25 -7.43
N THR A 206 15.17 -0.84 -7.96
CA THR A 206 14.50 -1.99 -7.36
C THR A 206 14.37 -3.14 -8.36
N ILE A 207 14.32 -4.38 -7.86
CA ILE A 207 14.17 -5.55 -8.73
C ILE A 207 12.75 -5.72 -9.24
N GLY A 208 11.74 -5.35 -8.43
CA GLY A 208 10.31 -5.44 -8.75
C GLY A 208 9.55 -4.22 -8.23
N LEU A 209 8.26 -4.16 -8.53
CA LEU A 209 7.36 -3.04 -8.21
C LEU A 209 7.95 -1.69 -8.67
N ARG A 210 8.63 -1.68 -9.82
CA ARG A 210 9.41 -0.54 -10.31
C ARG A 210 8.55 0.70 -10.53
N GLY A 211 7.28 0.52 -10.91
CA GLY A 211 6.31 1.62 -11.03
C GLY A 211 6.15 2.44 -9.77
N ALA A 212 6.32 1.84 -8.58
CA ALA A 212 6.25 2.54 -7.29
C ALA A 212 7.36 3.58 -7.08
N GLN A 213 8.42 3.57 -7.90
CA GLN A 213 9.56 4.49 -7.86
C GLN A 213 10.05 4.73 -6.43
N LEU A 214 10.45 3.62 -5.73
CA LEU A 214 10.96 3.75 -4.37
C LEU A 214 12.13 4.72 -4.35
N SER A 215 12.16 5.59 -3.34
CA SER A 215 13.08 6.71 -3.27
C SER A 215 13.82 6.76 -1.94
N ALA A 216 15.02 7.34 -1.97
CA ALA A 216 15.73 7.85 -0.83
C ALA A 216 15.42 9.35 -0.69
N ILE A 217 15.12 9.81 0.54
CA ILE A 217 14.85 11.21 0.85
C ILE A 217 15.90 11.70 1.81
N THR A 218 16.48 12.84 1.51
CA THR A 218 17.39 13.62 2.38
C THR A 218 16.67 14.86 2.85
N LEU A 219 16.73 15.13 4.15
CA LEU A 219 16.09 16.26 4.82
C LEU A 219 17.21 17.09 5.49
N ASP A 220 17.59 18.19 4.83
CA ASP A 220 18.67 19.06 5.30
C ASP A 220 18.11 20.40 5.77
N GLY A 221 17.56 20.40 6.99
CA GLY A 221 16.98 21.59 7.58
C GLY A 221 15.74 22.07 6.85
N VAL A 222 14.85 21.13 6.45
CA VAL A 222 13.59 21.47 5.78
C VAL A 222 12.69 22.25 6.73
N PRO A 223 12.29 23.50 6.39
CA PRO A 223 11.41 24.28 7.25
C PRO A 223 10.00 23.68 7.32
N VAL A 224 9.50 23.47 8.53
CA VAL A 224 8.16 22.96 8.79
C VAL A 224 7.39 24.00 9.61
N PRO A 225 6.36 24.61 9.05
CA PRO A 225 5.45 25.45 9.83
C PRO A 225 4.82 24.65 10.97
N ALA A 226 4.68 25.23 12.16
CA ALA A 226 4.07 24.58 13.31
C ALA A 226 2.66 24.03 13.01
N ALA A 227 1.90 24.69 12.12
CA ALA A 227 0.59 24.24 11.65
C ALA A 227 0.64 22.95 10.82
N ARG A 228 1.82 22.46 10.40
CA ARG A 228 1.99 21.22 9.65
C ARG A 228 2.34 20.01 10.52
N VAL A 229 2.51 20.18 11.82
CA VAL A 229 2.71 19.06 12.77
C VAL A 229 1.36 18.41 13.05
N LEU A 230 1.23 17.13 12.70
CA LEU A 230 -0.02 16.38 12.83
C LEU A 230 -0.33 16.03 14.29
N GLY A 231 -1.61 16.01 14.62
CA GLY A 231 -2.11 15.54 15.90
C GLY A 231 -1.82 16.46 17.08
N ARG A 232 -1.41 17.72 16.90
CA ARG A 232 -1.14 18.66 18.00
C ARG A 232 -2.35 18.88 18.91
N HIS A 233 -3.56 18.81 18.37
CA HIS A 233 -4.83 18.92 19.09
C HIS A 233 -5.21 17.63 19.86
N LEU A 234 -4.47 16.53 19.64
CA LEU A 234 -4.71 15.24 20.28
C LEU A 234 -3.79 15.03 21.49
N SER A 235 -4.22 14.17 22.43
CA SER A 235 -3.35 13.76 23.53
C SER A 235 -2.09 13.03 23.01
N PRO A 236 -0.95 13.10 23.73
CA PRO A 236 0.29 12.45 23.32
C PRO A 236 0.15 10.94 23.04
N THR A 237 -0.72 10.26 23.79
CA THR A 237 -1.00 8.83 23.59
C THR A 237 -1.75 8.56 22.29
N ARG A 238 -2.62 9.47 21.84
CA ARG A 238 -3.40 9.30 20.60
C ARG A 238 -2.61 9.67 19.34
N ARG A 239 -1.64 10.58 19.42
CA ARG A 239 -0.83 11.01 18.27
C ARG A 239 0.44 10.18 18.04
N GLY A 240 0.87 9.36 18.99
CA GLY A 240 2.10 8.57 18.93
C GLY A 240 1.90 7.14 18.45
N VAL A 241 2.37 6.17 19.24
CA VAL A 241 2.36 4.73 18.91
C VAL A 241 0.96 4.21 18.56
N TRP A 242 -0.09 4.69 19.24
CA TRP A 242 -1.46 4.24 19.01
C TRP A 242 -1.94 4.52 17.57
N SER A 243 -1.73 5.72 17.05
CA SER A 243 -2.14 6.07 15.68
C SER A 243 -1.37 5.29 14.63
N GLY A 244 -0.06 5.05 14.86
CA GLY A 244 0.75 4.21 13.97
C GLY A 244 0.23 2.78 13.90
N VAL A 245 -0.08 2.17 15.05
CA VAL A 245 -0.67 0.82 15.10
C VAL A 245 -2.02 0.78 14.40
N GLN A 246 -2.91 1.72 14.65
CA GLN A 246 -4.24 1.80 14.02
C GLN A 246 -4.14 1.95 12.49
N MET A 247 -3.24 2.80 12.03
CA MET A 247 -3.00 3.01 10.60
C MET A 247 -2.54 1.71 9.92
N PHE A 248 -1.49 1.07 10.45
CA PHE A 248 -0.98 -0.17 9.86
C PHE A 248 -1.99 -1.31 9.91
N ASN A 249 -2.80 -1.42 10.97
CA ASN A 249 -3.85 -2.42 11.02
C ASN A 249 -4.88 -2.22 9.91
N ARG A 250 -5.26 -0.97 9.62
CA ARG A 250 -6.21 -0.64 8.53
C ARG A 250 -5.63 -0.90 7.13
N LEU A 251 -4.32 -0.78 6.94
CA LEU A 251 -3.67 -0.87 5.62
C LEU A 251 -3.19 -2.27 5.26
N ARG A 252 -2.74 -3.08 6.23
CA ARG A 252 -2.21 -4.43 6.00
C ARG A 252 -3.10 -5.37 5.19
N PRO A 253 -4.45 -5.40 5.36
CA PRO A 253 -5.29 -6.21 4.49
C PRO A 253 -5.17 -5.82 3.02
N GLY A 254 -4.99 -4.53 2.70
CA GLY A 254 -4.75 -4.03 1.34
C GLY A 254 -3.43 -4.55 0.76
N VAL A 255 -2.35 -4.55 1.54
CA VAL A 255 -1.06 -5.13 1.11
C VAL A 255 -1.18 -6.64 0.87
N ALA A 256 -1.92 -7.35 1.74
CA ALA A 256 -2.21 -8.76 1.52
C ALA A 256 -3.01 -9.00 0.22
N ALA A 257 -3.96 -8.12 -0.10
CA ALA A 257 -4.73 -8.18 -1.33
C ALA A 257 -3.86 -7.90 -2.58
N ILE A 258 -2.88 -6.98 -2.50
CA ILE A 258 -1.89 -6.75 -3.58
C ILE A 258 -1.10 -8.04 -3.85
N ALA A 259 -0.57 -8.69 -2.80
CA ALA A 259 0.14 -9.96 -2.94
C ALA A 259 -0.74 -11.04 -3.56
N LEU A 260 -2.01 -11.14 -3.14
CA LEU A 260 -2.97 -12.08 -3.69
C LEU A 260 -3.26 -11.80 -5.17
N GLY A 261 -3.38 -10.55 -5.57
CA GLY A 261 -3.54 -10.12 -6.96
C GLY A 261 -2.39 -10.57 -7.84
N ILE A 262 -1.13 -10.42 -7.37
CA ILE A 262 0.07 -10.92 -8.05
C ILE A 262 0.03 -12.45 -8.19
N ALA A 263 -0.30 -13.19 -7.12
CA ALA A 263 -0.43 -14.65 -7.14
C ALA A 263 -1.48 -15.09 -8.16
N ARG A 264 -2.66 -14.45 -8.16
CA ARG A 264 -3.74 -14.72 -9.09
C ARG A 264 -3.32 -14.42 -10.52
N SER A 265 -2.66 -13.30 -10.77
CA SER A 265 -2.14 -12.95 -12.10
C SER A 265 -1.23 -14.02 -12.68
N ALA A 266 -0.33 -14.58 -11.88
CA ALA A 266 0.55 -15.67 -12.31
C ALA A 266 -0.20 -16.99 -12.54
N HIS A 267 -1.18 -17.31 -11.71
CA HIS A 267 -2.04 -18.48 -11.86
C HIS A 267 -2.90 -18.39 -13.12
N ASP A 268 -3.54 -17.24 -13.37
CA ASP A 268 -4.38 -17.02 -14.53
C ASP A 268 -3.55 -17.00 -15.83
N TYR A 269 -2.34 -16.45 -15.78
CA TYR A 269 -1.39 -16.45 -16.91
C TYR A 269 -1.09 -17.85 -17.42
N VAL A 270 -0.97 -18.85 -16.54
CA VAL A 270 -0.77 -20.25 -16.97
C VAL A 270 -1.95 -20.72 -17.82
N ALA A 271 -3.19 -20.44 -17.38
CA ALA A 271 -4.38 -20.84 -18.15
C ALA A 271 -4.53 -20.08 -19.47
N GLU A 272 -4.10 -18.81 -19.52
CA GLU A 272 -4.16 -17.97 -20.73
C GLU A 272 -3.11 -18.38 -21.78
N GLN A 273 -1.91 -18.80 -21.35
CA GLN A 273 -0.78 -19.06 -22.25
C GLN A 273 -0.57 -20.54 -22.59
N ARG A 274 -1.19 -21.45 -21.87
CA ARG A 274 -1.08 -22.89 -22.11
C ARG A 274 -2.36 -23.41 -22.76
N SER A 275 -2.25 -23.85 -24.00
CA SER A 275 -3.37 -24.43 -24.76
C SER A 275 -3.89 -25.74 -24.17
N SER A 276 -3.04 -26.49 -23.45
CA SER A 276 -3.41 -27.73 -22.76
C SER A 276 -2.52 -27.97 -21.54
N LEU A 277 -3.09 -28.62 -20.54
CA LEU A 277 -2.41 -29.10 -19.34
C LEU A 277 -2.59 -30.61 -19.24
N SER A 278 -1.53 -31.35 -18.94
CA SER A 278 -1.62 -32.75 -18.56
C SER A 278 -2.49 -32.94 -17.30
N LYS A 279 -2.95 -34.13 -17.02
CA LYS A 279 -3.76 -34.42 -15.82
C LYS A 279 -3.04 -33.99 -14.52
N ALA A 280 -1.74 -34.22 -14.42
CA ALA A 280 -0.95 -33.84 -13.25
C ALA A 280 -0.82 -32.31 -13.12
N GLU A 281 -0.53 -31.62 -14.23
CA GLU A 281 -0.46 -30.15 -14.27
C GLU A 281 -1.80 -29.53 -13.90
N ARG A 282 -2.92 -30.04 -14.44
CA ARG A 282 -4.27 -29.56 -14.11
C ARG A 282 -4.59 -29.70 -12.65
N LEU A 283 -4.32 -30.85 -12.02
CA LEU A 283 -4.55 -31.05 -10.58
C LEU A 283 -3.72 -30.09 -9.73
N ARG A 284 -2.48 -29.83 -10.13
CA ARG A 284 -1.62 -28.86 -9.44
C ARG A 284 -2.17 -27.43 -9.60
N TRP A 285 -2.56 -27.04 -10.81
CA TRP A 285 -3.14 -25.72 -11.09
C TRP A 285 -4.44 -25.50 -10.28
N GLU A 286 -5.36 -26.46 -10.25
CA GLU A 286 -6.58 -26.41 -9.44
C GLU A 286 -6.28 -26.31 -7.93
N ARG A 287 -5.27 -27.04 -7.45
CA ARG A 287 -4.83 -26.94 -6.05
C ARG A 287 -4.33 -25.54 -5.71
N THR A 288 -3.58 -24.94 -6.59
CA THR A 288 -3.10 -23.55 -6.44
C THR A 288 -4.25 -22.57 -6.43
N GLY A 289 -5.26 -22.73 -7.29
CA GLY A 289 -6.49 -21.93 -7.27
C GLY A 289 -7.21 -21.99 -5.90
N ARG A 290 -7.37 -23.21 -5.34
CA ARG A 290 -7.97 -23.36 -3.98
C ARG A 290 -7.15 -22.67 -2.88
N ARG A 291 -5.80 -22.65 -2.99
CA ARG A 291 -4.94 -21.91 -2.04
C ARG A 291 -5.17 -20.42 -2.14
N ILE A 292 -5.30 -19.88 -3.36
CA ILE A 292 -5.62 -18.47 -3.63
C ILE A 292 -6.97 -18.11 -3.00
N ASP A 293 -8.00 -18.92 -3.21
CA ASP A 293 -9.34 -18.69 -2.65
C ASP A 293 -9.34 -18.73 -1.12
N GLY A 294 -8.62 -19.68 -0.50
CA GLY A 294 -8.48 -19.74 0.94
C GLY A 294 -7.80 -18.50 1.53
N VAL A 295 -6.76 -17.99 0.89
CA VAL A 295 -6.08 -16.77 1.33
C VAL A 295 -6.95 -15.52 1.10
N ARG A 296 -7.76 -15.49 0.03
CA ARG A 296 -8.76 -14.43 -0.19
C ARG A 296 -9.74 -14.34 0.97
N GLN A 297 -10.28 -15.47 1.41
CA GLN A 297 -11.19 -15.51 2.56
C GLN A 297 -10.53 -15.01 3.85
N LEU A 298 -9.28 -15.38 4.08
CA LEU A 298 -8.51 -14.87 5.23
C LEU A 298 -8.33 -13.35 5.17
N ILE A 299 -8.06 -12.79 3.99
CA ILE A 299 -7.91 -11.33 3.79
C ILE A 299 -9.23 -10.62 4.04
N TRP A 300 -10.35 -11.13 3.53
CA TRP A 300 -11.68 -10.54 3.75
C TRP A 300 -12.07 -10.57 5.22
N GLN A 301 -11.82 -11.69 5.93
CA GLN A 301 -12.04 -11.77 7.38
C GLN A 301 -11.20 -10.75 8.14
N ALA A 302 -9.93 -10.62 7.78
CA ALA A 302 -9.05 -9.63 8.39
C ALA A 302 -9.53 -8.19 8.14
N ALA A 303 -9.99 -7.88 6.94
CA ALA A 303 -10.52 -6.57 6.58
C ALA A 303 -11.82 -6.26 7.36
N ALA A 304 -12.75 -7.20 7.44
CA ALA A 304 -14.00 -7.03 8.19
C ALA A 304 -13.76 -6.81 9.70
N ILE A 305 -12.79 -7.54 10.29
CA ILE A 305 -12.42 -7.37 11.70
C ILE A 305 -11.81 -5.97 11.92
N VAL A 306 -10.93 -5.53 11.06
CA VAL A 306 -10.29 -4.21 11.19
C VAL A 306 -11.30 -3.08 10.99
N ASP A 307 -12.27 -3.23 10.11
CA ASP A 307 -13.34 -2.24 9.92
C ASP A 307 -14.22 -2.13 11.16
N ALA A 308 -14.55 -3.26 11.80
CA ALA A 308 -15.32 -3.28 13.04
C ALA A 308 -14.51 -2.86 14.28
N GLN A 309 -13.24 -3.27 14.34
CA GLN A 309 -12.35 -3.11 15.50
C GLN A 309 -10.92 -2.72 15.05
N PRO A 310 -10.64 -1.47 14.71
CA PRO A 310 -9.33 -1.04 14.16
C PRO A 310 -8.12 -1.34 15.05
N ALA A 311 -8.33 -1.55 16.35
CA ALA A 311 -7.27 -1.98 17.27
C ALA A 311 -6.89 -3.47 17.14
N ASN A 312 -7.74 -4.30 16.50
CA ASN A 312 -7.52 -5.72 16.34
C ASN A 312 -6.91 -6.04 14.97
N GLY A 313 -5.59 -5.86 14.83
CA GLY A 313 -4.85 -6.07 13.58
C GLY A 313 -4.11 -7.42 13.48
N HIS A 314 -4.31 -8.34 14.43
CA HIS A 314 -3.53 -9.59 14.46
C HIS A 314 -3.86 -10.51 13.28
N LEU A 315 -5.14 -10.61 12.90
CA LEU A 315 -5.54 -11.38 11.73
C LEU A 315 -5.07 -10.71 10.43
N ALA A 316 -5.03 -9.37 10.36
CA ALA A 316 -4.45 -8.62 9.24
C ALA A 316 -2.95 -8.94 9.08
N SER A 317 -2.21 -9.10 10.17
CA SER A 317 -0.82 -9.54 10.16
C SER A 317 -0.68 -10.97 9.62
N ALA A 318 -1.52 -11.91 10.08
CA ALA A 318 -1.54 -13.28 9.57
C ALA A 318 -1.86 -13.34 8.08
N ALA A 319 -2.86 -12.59 7.62
CA ALA A 319 -3.25 -12.50 6.22
C ALA A 319 -2.11 -11.97 5.35
N LYS A 320 -1.41 -10.89 5.78
CA LYS A 320 -0.28 -10.31 5.05
C LYS A 320 0.89 -11.30 4.94
N ALA A 321 1.28 -11.94 6.04
CA ALA A 321 2.36 -12.93 6.02
C ALA A 321 2.04 -14.12 5.10
N ARG A 322 0.78 -14.59 5.13
CA ARG A 322 0.35 -15.72 4.30
C ARG A 322 0.24 -15.36 2.83
N ALA A 323 -0.30 -14.18 2.51
CA ALA A 323 -0.48 -13.72 1.13
C ALA A 323 0.86 -13.42 0.45
N ALA A 324 1.80 -12.72 1.12
CA ALA A 324 3.13 -12.44 0.57
C ALA A 324 3.89 -13.75 0.24
N ARG A 325 3.87 -14.71 1.15
CA ARG A 325 4.46 -16.02 0.89
C ARG A 325 3.77 -16.77 -0.24
N LEU A 326 2.43 -16.74 -0.31
CA LEU A 326 1.68 -17.36 -1.40
C LEU A 326 2.06 -16.75 -2.76
N ALA A 327 2.23 -15.43 -2.83
CA ALA A 327 2.62 -14.76 -4.07
C ALA A 327 3.99 -15.24 -4.56
N GLU A 328 4.99 -15.34 -3.69
CA GLU A 328 6.30 -15.91 -4.03
C GLU A 328 6.19 -17.37 -4.50
N GLU A 329 5.45 -18.20 -3.77
CA GLU A 329 5.26 -19.63 -4.11
C GLU A 329 4.57 -19.79 -5.47
N VAL A 330 3.45 -19.10 -5.70
CA VAL A 330 2.64 -19.25 -6.92
C VAL A 330 3.35 -18.71 -8.15
N THR A 331 4.05 -17.58 -8.04
CA THR A 331 4.79 -17.00 -9.16
C THR A 331 5.96 -17.90 -9.59
N LEU A 332 6.63 -18.57 -8.65
CA LEU A 332 7.67 -19.56 -8.95
C LEU A 332 7.07 -20.86 -9.50
N GLU A 333 6.00 -21.38 -8.92
CA GLU A 333 5.27 -22.55 -9.41
C GLU A 333 4.80 -22.35 -10.87
N ALA A 334 4.39 -21.13 -11.24
CA ALA A 334 3.93 -20.82 -12.59
C ALA A 334 5.01 -21.01 -13.66
N LEU A 335 6.30 -20.79 -13.33
CA LEU A 335 7.41 -21.04 -14.27
C LEU A 335 7.50 -22.50 -14.70
N GLU A 336 7.18 -23.44 -13.82
CA GLU A 336 7.31 -24.87 -14.09
C GLU A 336 6.42 -25.35 -15.26
N TYR A 337 5.38 -24.58 -15.60
CA TYR A 337 4.51 -24.87 -16.74
C TYR A 337 5.14 -24.48 -18.10
N PHE A 338 6.23 -23.69 -18.11
CA PHE A 338 6.85 -23.14 -19.31
C PHE A 338 8.28 -23.64 -19.57
N GLY A 339 8.84 -24.43 -18.66
CA GLY A 339 10.16 -25.05 -18.80
C GLY A 339 11.33 -24.13 -18.41
N PRO A 340 12.58 -24.59 -18.58
CA PRO A 340 13.78 -23.97 -18.01
C PRO A 340 14.05 -22.53 -18.46
N GLY A 341 13.63 -22.15 -19.67
CA GLY A 341 13.82 -20.80 -20.22
C GLY A 341 12.69 -19.80 -19.86
N ALA A 342 11.74 -20.20 -19.04
CA ALA A 342 10.50 -19.45 -18.81
C ALA A 342 10.70 -17.97 -18.42
N ARG A 343 11.68 -17.64 -17.59
CA ARG A 343 11.97 -16.24 -17.22
C ARG A 343 12.40 -15.35 -18.39
N LEU A 344 13.01 -15.94 -19.42
CA LEU A 344 13.42 -15.21 -20.62
C LEU A 344 12.31 -15.14 -21.65
N THR A 345 11.49 -16.18 -21.77
CA THR A 345 10.46 -16.31 -22.81
C THR A 345 9.07 -15.82 -22.35
N GLN A 346 8.87 -15.65 -21.04
CA GLN A 346 7.62 -15.20 -20.42
C GLN A 346 7.87 -13.92 -19.59
N PRO A 347 8.05 -12.74 -20.21
CA PRO A 347 8.47 -11.53 -19.51
C PRO A 347 7.46 -11.07 -18.45
N MET A 348 6.18 -11.39 -18.62
CA MET A 348 5.15 -11.09 -17.61
C MET A 348 5.36 -11.93 -16.34
N LEU A 349 5.67 -13.22 -16.45
CA LEU A 349 5.98 -14.06 -15.30
C LEU A 349 7.25 -13.59 -14.58
N ASP A 350 8.29 -13.21 -15.33
CA ASP A 350 9.50 -12.65 -14.73
C ASP A 350 9.20 -11.40 -13.92
N LYS A 351 8.37 -10.49 -14.46
CA LYS A 351 7.89 -9.32 -13.71
C LYS A 351 7.14 -9.71 -12.44
N LEU A 352 6.17 -10.63 -12.53
CA LEU A 352 5.35 -11.04 -11.38
C LEU A 352 6.19 -11.68 -10.26
N ILE A 353 7.22 -12.44 -10.58
CA ILE A 353 8.17 -13.01 -9.60
C ILE A 353 8.93 -11.89 -8.87
N ARG A 354 9.42 -10.90 -9.60
CA ARG A 354 10.14 -9.77 -9.03
C ARG A 354 9.23 -8.90 -8.16
N ASP A 355 8.00 -8.68 -8.59
CA ASP A 355 6.98 -7.92 -7.85
C ASP A 355 6.54 -8.64 -6.57
N ALA A 356 6.31 -9.96 -6.63
CA ALA A 356 5.95 -10.76 -5.47
C ALA A 356 6.97 -10.62 -4.33
N ARG A 357 8.26 -10.60 -4.66
CA ARG A 357 9.33 -10.40 -3.68
C ARG A 357 9.27 -9.03 -3.01
N GLY A 358 8.88 -7.99 -3.76
CA GLY A 358 8.76 -6.63 -3.23
C GLY A 358 7.70 -6.50 -2.13
N VAL A 359 6.59 -7.24 -2.23
CA VAL A 359 5.49 -7.15 -1.25
C VAL A 359 5.89 -7.67 0.13
N GLU A 360 6.86 -8.59 0.23
CA GLU A 360 7.33 -9.10 1.53
C GLU A 360 7.79 -7.97 2.48
N PHE A 361 8.37 -6.91 1.93
CA PHE A 361 8.95 -5.82 2.72
C PHE A 361 7.95 -4.69 3.04
N MET A 362 6.78 -4.66 2.39
CA MET A 362 5.78 -3.60 2.59
C MET A 362 5.11 -3.73 3.97
N GLU A 363 4.98 -2.60 4.68
CA GLU A 363 4.28 -2.46 5.98
C GLU A 363 4.71 -3.47 7.05
N GLY A 364 5.98 -3.80 7.06
CA GLY A 364 6.62 -4.76 7.96
C GLY A 364 6.81 -6.13 7.33
N THR A 365 8.00 -6.69 7.56
CA THR A 365 8.41 -7.99 7.04
C THR A 365 7.55 -9.13 7.59
N GLY A 366 7.58 -10.30 6.93
CA GLY A 366 6.91 -11.50 7.38
C GLY A 366 7.26 -11.91 8.82
N ASN A 367 8.47 -11.62 9.28
CA ASN A 367 8.87 -11.88 10.67
C ASN A 367 8.10 -11.01 11.66
N ILE A 368 7.96 -9.71 11.38
CA ILE A 368 7.16 -8.80 12.21
C ILE A 368 5.69 -9.22 12.20
N GLN A 369 5.17 -9.62 11.05
CA GLN A 369 3.79 -10.09 10.96
C GLN A 369 3.54 -11.36 11.78
N ARG A 370 4.47 -12.33 11.76
CA ARG A 370 4.38 -13.55 12.59
C ARG A 370 4.43 -13.22 14.08
N LEU A 371 5.30 -12.29 14.50
CA LEU A 371 5.37 -11.82 15.88
C LEU A 371 4.04 -11.20 16.33
N ASN A 372 3.45 -10.31 15.51
CA ASN A 372 2.15 -9.71 15.80
C ASN A 372 1.04 -10.76 15.90
N THR A 373 1.06 -11.75 14.99
CA THR A 373 0.10 -12.87 15.00
C THR A 373 0.24 -13.69 16.28
N PHE A 374 1.46 -14.04 16.67
CA PHE A 374 1.74 -14.77 17.90
C PHE A 374 1.25 -14.01 19.13
N GLN A 375 1.51 -12.70 19.21
CA GLN A 375 0.98 -11.86 20.28
C GLN A 375 -0.55 -11.89 20.35
N GLY A 376 -1.22 -11.86 19.20
CA GLY A 376 -2.68 -11.97 19.12
C GLY A 376 -3.21 -13.31 19.63
N LEU A 377 -2.53 -14.40 19.31
CA LEU A 377 -2.87 -15.74 19.82
C LEU A 377 -2.70 -15.84 21.35
N VAL A 378 -1.58 -15.34 21.87
CA VAL A 378 -1.30 -15.34 23.33
C VAL A 378 -2.33 -14.49 24.08
N GLN A 379 -2.78 -13.38 23.50
CA GLN A 379 -3.76 -12.48 24.09
C GLN A 379 -5.23 -12.95 23.89
N GLY A 380 -5.45 -14.08 23.21
CA GLY A 380 -6.80 -14.59 22.90
C GLY A 380 -7.60 -13.70 21.93
N LYS A 381 -6.91 -12.83 21.16
CA LYS A 381 -7.54 -11.93 20.17
C LYS A 381 -7.74 -12.57 18.79
N ILE A 382 -7.09 -13.67 18.54
CA ILE A 382 -7.34 -14.57 17.39
C ILE A 382 -8.03 -15.78 17.98
N GLY A 383 -9.26 -16.05 17.57
CA GLY A 383 -10.10 -17.10 18.11
C GLY A 383 -9.48 -18.49 18.04
N ARG A 384 -9.88 -19.35 18.97
CA ARG A 384 -9.58 -20.77 18.99
C ARG A 384 -10.80 -21.59 18.54
N ASP A 385 -11.80 -20.93 17.95
CA ASP A 385 -13.08 -21.53 17.54
C ASP A 385 -12.95 -22.28 16.21
#